data_3f4e7f0e7f348a4787d2cfc4bb973fd4
#
_entry.id   3f4e7f0e7f348a4787d2cfc4bb973fd4
#
_cell.length_a   1.000
_cell.length_b   1.000
_cell.length_c   1.000
_cell.angle_alpha   90.00
_cell.angle_beta   90.00
_cell.angle_gamma   90.00
#
_symmetry.space_group_name_H-M   'P 1'
#
loop_
_entity.id
_entity.type
_entity.pdbx_description
1 polymer ?
#
loop_
_entity_poly.entity_id
_entity_poly.type
_entity_poly.pdbx_seq_one_letter_code
_entity_poly.pdbx_strand_id
1 'polypeptide(L)'
;MVREDLRAASDHLRAASVAADDPDDEQRLYEQSDALAELATADSGPDHGRLARITHALDDLADAVDDEDARESIADAKASVEAYRETVDGV
;
A
#
# COMPACT_ATOMS: atom_id res chain seq x y z
N MET A 1 17.25 7.68 -4.31
CA MET A 1 16.10 8.23 -5.02
C MET A 1 14.82 7.58 -4.52
N VAL A 2 13.83 8.36 -4.16
CA VAL A 2 12.58 7.82 -3.61
C VAL A 2 11.60 7.49 -4.75
N ARG A 3 10.99 6.31 -4.69
CA ARG A 3 9.93 5.93 -5.62
C ARG A 3 8.63 6.56 -5.12
N GLU A 4 8.24 7.66 -5.75
CA GLU A 4 7.15 8.50 -5.25
C GLU A 4 5.79 7.79 -5.21
N ASP A 5 5.49 6.95 -6.18
CA ASP A 5 4.23 6.21 -6.18
C ASP A 5 4.13 5.27 -4.99
N LEU A 6 5.23 4.62 -4.62
CA LEU A 6 5.25 3.72 -3.46
C LEU A 6 5.17 4.51 -2.16
N ARG A 7 5.78 5.68 -2.11
CA ARG A 7 5.67 6.56 -0.96
C ARG A 7 4.23 7.07 -0.80
N ALA A 8 3.61 7.47 -1.89
CA ALA A 8 2.21 7.89 -1.86
C ALA A 8 1.31 6.76 -1.36
N ALA A 9 1.53 5.53 -1.83
CA ALA A 9 0.79 4.38 -1.36
C ALA A 9 0.96 4.18 0.15
N SER A 10 2.19 4.30 0.65
CA SER A 10 2.46 4.22 2.08
C SER A 10 1.68 5.27 2.86
N ASP A 11 1.67 6.51 2.37
CA ASP A 11 0.96 7.61 3.02
C ASP A 11 -0.55 7.37 3.04
N HIS A 12 -1.11 6.85 1.95
CA HIS A 12 -2.54 6.49 1.90
C HIS A 12 -2.87 5.40 2.91
N LEU A 13 -2.02 4.39 3.07
CA LEU A 13 -2.25 3.33 4.05
C LEU A 13 -2.13 3.84 5.48
N ARG A 14 -1.27 4.79 5.73
CA ARG A 14 -1.18 5.43 7.04
C ARG A 14 -2.48 6.16 7.38
N ALA A 15 -3.03 6.88 6.41
CA ALA A 15 -4.33 7.54 6.59
C ALA A 15 -5.43 6.51 6.85
N ALA A 16 -5.40 5.39 6.13
CA ALA A 16 -6.36 4.31 6.33
C ALA A 16 -6.25 3.74 7.74
N SER A 17 -5.04 3.55 8.26
CA SER A 17 -4.83 3.00 9.60
C SER A 17 -5.43 3.92 10.68
N VAL A 18 -5.34 5.22 10.49
CA VAL A 18 -5.93 6.19 11.42
C VAL A 18 -7.46 6.13 11.39
N ALA A 19 -8.04 5.91 10.21
CA ALA A 19 -9.49 5.87 10.03
C ALA A 19 -10.11 4.52 10.43
N ALA A 20 -9.32 3.44 10.47
CA ALA A 20 -9.83 2.12 10.80
C ALA A 20 -10.25 2.03 12.26
N ASP A 21 -11.43 1.45 12.51
CA ASP A 21 -11.96 1.30 13.88
C ASP A 21 -11.41 0.07 14.59
N ASP A 22 -11.08 -0.99 13.85
CA ASP A 22 -10.61 -2.24 14.42
C ASP A 22 -9.09 -2.20 14.63
N PRO A 23 -8.59 -2.47 15.85
CA PRO A 23 -7.14 -2.42 16.12
C PRO A 23 -6.32 -3.41 15.30
N ASP A 24 -6.87 -4.58 14.94
CA ASP A 24 -6.16 -5.55 14.12
C ASP A 24 -6.02 -5.03 12.69
N ASP A 25 -7.06 -4.42 12.15
CA ASP A 25 -7.01 -3.82 10.82
C ASP A 25 -6.05 -2.64 10.79
N GLU A 26 -6.10 -1.81 11.84
CA GLU A 26 -5.18 -0.69 11.98
C GLU A 26 -3.72 -1.15 11.93
N GLN A 27 -3.40 -2.20 12.69
CA GLN A 27 -2.03 -2.73 12.72
C GLN A 27 -1.62 -3.30 11.36
N ARG A 28 -2.51 -4.06 10.71
CA ARG A 28 -2.23 -4.64 9.40
C ARG A 28 -1.98 -3.56 8.34
N LEU A 29 -2.79 -2.50 8.37
CA LEU A 29 -2.61 -1.37 7.45
C LEU A 29 -1.26 -0.68 7.69
N TYR A 30 -0.91 -0.49 8.95
CA TYR A 30 0.35 0.12 9.30
C TYR A 30 1.54 -0.72 8.82
N GLU A 31 1.47 -2.04 9.00
CA GLU A 31 2.52 -2.94 8.53
C GLU A 31 2.71 -2.87 7.02
N GLN A 32 1.62 -2.78 6.26
CA GLN A 32 1.71 -2.63 4.81
C GLN A 32 2.29 -1.27 4.43
N SER A 33 1.95 -0.21 5.18
CA SER A 33 2.54 1.10 4.91
C SER A 33 4.05 1.09 5.12
N ASP A 34 4.53 0.41 6.16
CA ASP A 34 5.96 0.28 6.41
C ASP A 34 6.67 -0.50 5.30
N ALA A 35 6.06 -1.59 4.83
CA ALA A 35 6.62 -2.37 3.74
C ALA A 35 6.76 -1.53 2.47
N LEU A 36 5.76 -0.72 2.15
CA LEU A 36 5.81 0.17 1.00
C LEU A 36 6.86 1.27 1.17
N ALA A 37 6.98 1.82 2.38
CA ALA A 37 8.00 2.83 2.66
C ALA A 37 9.41 2.27 2.47
N GLU A 38 9.66 1.03 2.90
CA GLU A 38 10.93 0.36 2.67
C GLU A 38 11.22 0.19 1.18
N LEU A 39 10.22 -0.23 0.41
CA LEU A 39 10.39 -0.40 -1.04
C LEU A 39 10.59 0.94 -1.74
N ALA A 40 9.98 2.01 -1.23
CA ALA A 40 10.14 3.34 -1.81
C ALA A 40 11.57 3.85 -1.73
N THR A 41 12.32 3.42 -0.72
CA THR A 41 13.68 3.89 -0.47
C THR A 41 14.73 2.79 -0.67
N ALA A 42 14.34 1.61 -1.15
CA ALA A 42 15.26 0.50 -1.35
C ALA A 42 16.30 0.82 -2.43
N ASP A 43 17.53 0.39 -2.21
CA ASP A 43 18.63 0.57 -3.17
C ASP A 43 18.54 -0.39 -4.35
N SER A 44 17.94 -1.55 -4.14
CA SER A 44 17.78 -2.55 -5.19
C SER A 44 16.59 -2.24 -6.10
N GLY A 45 16.52 -2.89 -7.24
CA GLY A 45 15.41 -2.74 -8.19
C GLY A 45 14.07 -3.20 -7.62
N PRO A 46 12.98 -3.01 -8.37
CA PRO A 46 11.65 -3.36 -7.85
C PRO A 46 11.51 -4.85 -7.59
N ASP A 47 10.88 -5.18 -6.46
CA ASP A 47 10.57 -6.55 -6.09
C ASP A 47 9.10 -6.83 -6.44
N HIS A 48 8.87 -7.34 -7.65
CA HIS A 48 7.52 -7.57 -8.17
C HIS A 48 6.76 -8.61 -7.35
N GLY A 49 7.45 -9.63 -6.86
CA GLY A 49 6.83 -10.63 -6.00
C GLY A 49 6.29 -10.04 -4.71
N ARG A 50 7.08 -9.18 -4.09
CA ARG A 50 6.67 -8.49 -2.86
C ARG A 50 5.53 -7.51 -3.12
N LEU A 51 5.59 -6.78 -4.23
CA LEU A 51 4.51 -5.86 -4.62
C LEU A 51 3.21 -6.62 -4.87
N ALA A 52 3.28 -7.79 -5.50
CA ALA A 52 2.09 -8.61 -5.72
C ALA A 52 1.47 -9.06 -4.39
N ARG A 53 2.31 -9.48 -3.43
CA ARG A 53 1.82 -9.86 -2.10
C ARG A 53 1.17 -8.69 -1.37
N ILE A 54 1.76 -7.50 -1.47
CA ILE A 54 1.19 -6.29 -0.88
C ILE A 54 -0.17 -5.98 -1.51
N THR A 55 -0.27 -6.04 -2.83
CA THR A 55 -1.53 -5.80 -3.53
C THR A 55 -2.61 -6.78 -3.07
N HIS A 56 -2.27 -8.05 -2.90
CA HIS A 56 -3.19 -9.06 -2.36
C HIS A 56 -3.65 -8.70 -0.95
N ALA A 57 -2.71 -8.29 -0.11
CA ALA A 57 -3.04 -7.90 1.27
C ALA A 57 -3.97 -6.68 1.28
N LEU A 58 -3.78 -5.74 0.36
CA LEU A 58 -4.65 -4.57 0.25
C LEU A 58 -6.05 -4.94 -0.19
N ASP A 59 -6.19 -5.90 -1.10
CA ASP A 59 -7.51 -6.41 -1.50
C ASP A 59 -8.24 -7.05 -0.32
N ASP A 60 -7.54 -7.87 0.46
CA ASP A 60 -8.10 -8.50 1.65
C ASP A 60 -8.52 -7.47 2.69
N LEU A 61 -7.68 -6.45 2.91
CA LEU A 61 -7.99 -5.38 3.85
C LEU A 61 -9.17 -4.53 3.40
N ALA A 62 -9.29 -4.27 2.10
CA ALA A 62 -10.43 -3.54 1.58
C ALA A 62 -11.75 -4.27 1.85
N ASP A 63 -11.72 -5.60 1.84
CA ASP A 63 -12.90 -6.40 2.17
C ASP A 63 -13.17 -6.46 3.68
N ALA A 64 -12.12 -6.43 4.50
CA ALA A 64 -12.23 -6.59 5.94
C ALA A 64 -12.59 -5.30 6.66
N VAL A 65 -12.14 -4.16 6.15
CA VAL A 65 -12.32 -2.85 6.80
C VAL A 65 -13.71 -2.30 6.49
N ASP A 66 -14.46 -1.94 7.54
CA ASP A 66 -15.82 -1.41 7.38
C ASP A 66 -15.87 0.10 7.16
N ASP A 67 -14.86 0.84 7.63
CA ASP A 67 -14.83 2.29 7.52
C ASP A 67 -14.65 2.72 6.07
N GLU A 68 -15.55 3.58 5.59
CA GLU A 68 -15.58 4.01 4.19
C GLU A 68 -14.35 4.84 3.81
N ASP A 69 -13.90 5.73 4.68
CA ASP A 69 -12.72 6.54 4.42
C ASP A 69 -11.46 5.69 4.36
N ALA A 70 -11.36 4.70 5.25
CA ALA A 70 -10.25 3.76 5.24
C ALA A 70 -10.25 2.94 3.95
N ARG A 71 -11.40 2.47 3.49
CA ARG A 71 -11.52 1.71 2.25
C ARG A 71 -11.10 2.55 1.03
N GLU A 72 -11.50 3.80 1.01
CA GLU A 72 -11.10 4.72 -0.06
C GLU A 72 -9.59 4.92 -0.09
N SER A 73 -8.99 5.13 1.08
CA SER A 73 -7.54 5.28 1.18
C SER A 73 -6.80 4.01 0.74
N ILE A 74 -7.33 2.83 1.06
CA ILE A 74 -6.76 1.55 0.61
C ILE A 74 -6.82 1.46 -0.92
N ALA A 75 -7.94 1.84 -1.53
CA ALA A 75 -8.08 1.85 -2.97
C ALA A 75 -7.09 2.80 -3.64
N ASP A 76 -6.87 3.97 -3.05
CA ASP A 76 -5.90 4.93 -3.54
C ASP A 76 -4.48 4.39 -3.44
N ALA A 77 -4.16 3.71 -2.34
CA ALA A 77 -2.86 3.07 -2.16
C ALA A 77 -2.62 1.99 -3.22
N LYS A 78 -3.63 1.16 -3.47
CA LYS A 78 -3.54 0.11 -4.48
C LYS A 78 -3.32 0.72 -5.88
N ALA A 79 -4.04 1.78 -6.21
CA ALA A 79 -3.88 2.46 -7.49
C ALA A 79 -2.45 2.99 -7.66
N SER A 80 -1.87 3.54 -6.60
CA SER A 80 -0.49 4.05 -6.64
C SER A 80 0.52 2.92 -6.86
N VAL A 81 0.32 1.76 -6.21
CA VAL A 81 1.19 0.60 -6.42
C VAL A 81 1.08 0.10 -7.85
N GLU A 82 -0.13 0.01 -8.39
CA GLU A 82 -0.35 -0.44 -9.76
C GLU A 82 0.26 0.53 -10.78
N ALA A 83 0.15 1.83 -10.54
CA ALA A 83 0.77 2.83 -11.40
C ALA A 83 2.29 2.65 -11.43
N TYR A 84 2.91 2.39 -10.28
CA TYR A 84 4.33 2.13 -10.22
C TYR A 84 4.69 0.86 -11.01
N ARG A 85 3.94 -0.21 -10.84
CA ARG A 85 4.20 -1.47 -11.53
C ARG A 85 4.10 -1.32 -13.04
N GLU A 86 3.15 -0.52 -13.52
CA GLU A 86 3.01 -0.25 -14.95
C GLU A 86 4.25 0.43 -15.52
N THR A 87 4.86 1.36 -14.78
CA THR A 87 6.03 2.08 -15.26
C THR A 87 7.27 1.19 -15.37
N VAL A 88 7.36 0.15 -14.55
CA VAL A 88 8.54 -0.74 -14.54
C VAL A 88 8.33 -2.03 -15.32
N ASP A 89 7.07 -2.43 -15.55
CA ASP A 89 6.74 -3.64 -16.29
C ASP A 89 6.60 -3.39 -17.79
N GLY A 90 6.45 -2.17 -18.20
CA GLY A 90 6.26 -1.81 -19.59
C GLY A 90 7.51 -1.97 -20.47
N VAL A 91 8.51 -2.56 -19.91
CA VAL A 91 9.82 -2.69 -20.56
C VAL A 91 9.87 -3.88 -21.50
#